data_a781243a16905b3ae30424a34d36299d
#
_entry.id   a781243a16905b3ae30424a34d36299d
#
_cell.length_a   1.000
_cell.length_b   1.000
_cell.length_c   1.000
_cell.angle_alpha   90.00
_cell.angle_beta   90.00
_cell.angle_gamma   90.00
#
_symmetry.space_group_name_H-M   'P 1'
#
loop_
_entity.id
_entity.type
_entity.pdbx_description
1 polymer ?
#
loop_
_entity_poly.entity_id
_entity_poly.type
_entity_poly.pdbx_seq_one_letter_code
_entity_poly.pdbx_strand_id
1 'polypeptide(L)'
;MQAAEIELKFSVTDVRALRSAADALGFTLVTERTFESNVLYDSPDRQLRLRRQILRLRHYGERCTVTHKRQADDGDGDLRYKTRIETESVVEDCDALAEIFVQLGYGPVFRYEKFRTEWGLDEGHLVLDETPIGVWAELEGPPAWIDTMLEKLCIAPELRTLESYGKLFLRWKEETGSPADNLTFDEITACAEAGALVTVAL
;
A
#
# COMPACT_ATOMS: atom_id res chain seq x y z
N MET A 1 -1.46 9.92 16.24
CA MET A 1 -2.87 10.38 16.19
C MET A 1 -3.72 9.21 15.75
N GLN A 2 -4.96 9.08 16.17
CA GLN A 2 -5.87 8.01 15.71
C GLN A 2 -6.88 8.63 14.73
N ALA A 3 -7.07 8.02 13.55
CA ALA A 3 -8.01 8.46 12.54
C ALA A 3 -8.67 7.27 11.83
N ALA A 4 -9.85 7.48 11.27
CA ALA A 4 -10.47 6.55 10.33
C ALA A 4 -9.92 6.88 8.93
N GLU A 5 -9.32 5.89 8.27
CA GLU A 5 -8.90 5.94 6.88
C GLU A 5 -9.95 5.23 6.03
N ILE A 6 -10.47 5.91 5.02
CA ILE A 6 -11.39 5.36 4.03
C ILE A 6 -10.73 5.49 2.68
N GLU A 7 -10.51 4.37 2.02
CA GLU A 7 -9.79 4.31 0.74
C GLU A 7 -10.47 3.38 -0.27
N LEU A 8 -10.26 3.67 -1.55
CA LEU A 8 -10.51 2.75 -2.66
C LEU A 8 -9.32 2.76 -3.61
N LYS A 9 -8.80 1.55 -3.91
CA LYS A 9 -7.68 1.34 -4.81
C LYS A 9 -8.15 0.94 -6.21
N PHE A 10 -7.39 1.32 -7.24
CA PHE A 10 -7.61 0.86 -8.61
C PHE A 10 -6.28 0.68 -9.36
N SER A 11 -6.27 -0.22 -10.35
CA SER A 11 -5.09 -0.45 -11.19
C SER A 11 -4.92 0.67 -12.22
N VAL A 12 -3.67 1.03 -12.51
CA VAL A 12 -3.31 2.11 -13.44
C VAL A 12 -2.46 1.53 -14.57
N THR A 13 -2.95 1.62 -15.79
CA THR A 13 -2.23 1.20 -17.00
C THR A 13 -1.55 2.36 -17.71
N ASP A 14 -2.07 3.58 -17.57
CA ASP A 14 -1.50 4.80 -18.14
C ASP A 14 -1.37 5.90 -17.07
N VAL A 15 -0.17 5.98 -16.50
CA VAL A 15 0.19 6.98 -15.47
C VAL A 15 0.08 8.41 -16.01
N ARG A 16 0.41 8.63 -17.30
CA ARG A 16 0.37 9.97 -17.88
C ARG A 16 -1.07 10.46 -18.04
N ALA A 17 -1.95 9.57 -18.50
CA ALA A 17 -3.37 9.89 -18.62
C ALA A 17 -3.98 10.22 -17.23
N LEU A 18 -3.67 9.43 -16.21
CA LEU A 18 -4.14 9.69 -14.84
C LEU A 18 -3.65 11.05 -14.33
N ARG A 19 -2.36 11.36 -14.49
CA ARG A 19 -1.79 12.66 -14.08
C ARG A 19 -2.47 13.81 -14.79
N SER A 20 -2.63 13.73 -16.12
CA SER A 20 -3.29 14.78 -16.90
C SER A 20 -4.75 14.98 -16.48
N ALA A 21 -5.47 13.91 -16.16
CA ALA A 21 -6.84 14.00 -15.66
C ALA A 21 -6.90 14.62 -14.25
N ALA A 22 -5.98 14.27 -13.36
CA ALA A 22 -5.85 14.87 -12.03
C ALA A 22 -5.57 16.38 -12.12
N ASP A 23 -4.62 16.79 -12.96
CA ASP A 23 -4.29 18.21 -13.18
C ASP A 23 -5.50 18.97 -13.72
N ALA A 24 -6.25 18.41 -14.69
CA ALA A 24 -7.45 19.01 -15.24
C ALA A 24 -8.59 19.17 -14.22
N LEU A 25 -8.64 18.31 -13.22
CA LEU A 25 -9.60 18.38 -12.11
C LEU A 25 -9.17 19.33 -10.99
N GLY A 26 -7.95 19.86 -11.03
CA GLY A 26 -7.42 20.80 -10.06
C GLY A 26 -6.70 20.17 -8.87
N PHE A 27 -6.32 18.90 -8.96
CA PHE A 27 -5.46 18.29 -7.95
C PHE A 27 -4.12 19.03 -7.88
N THR A 28 -3.64 19.26 -6.66
CA THR A 28 -2.35 19.88 -6.40
C THR A 28 -1.36 18.86 -5.84
N LEU A 29 -0.12 18.88 -6.35
CA LEU A 29 0.93 17.99 -5.87
C LEU A 29 1.25 18.28 -4.38
N VAL A 30 1.13 17.27 -3.53
CA VAL A 30 1.44 17.33 -2.09
C VAL A 30 2.81 16.73 -1.82
N THR A 31 3.07 15.56 -2.40
CA THR A 31 4.35 14.86 -2.25
C THR A 31 4.82 14.38 -3.62
N GLU A 32 6.05 14.75 -3.97
CA GLU A 32 6.70 14.24 -5.17
C GLU A 32 6.97 12.74 -5.07
N ARG A 33 7.29 12.12 -6.22
CA ARG A 33 7.63 10.71 -6.30
C ARG A 33 8.73 10.34 -5.29
N THR A 34 8.35 9.73 -4.18
CA THR A 34 9.22 9.41 -3.05
C THR A 34 9.24 7.89 -2.81
N PHE A 35 10.42 7.35 -2.56
CA PHE A 35 10.59 5.94 -2.21
C PHE A 35 10.01 5.67 -0.82
N GLU A 36 9.24 4.58 -0.72
CA GLU A 36 8.64 4.09 0.50
C GLU A 36 9.02 2.62 0.71
N SER A 37 9.57 2.31 1.88
CA SER A 37 9.86 0.95 2.33
C SER A 37 9.09 0.66 3.61
N ASN A 38 8.47 -0.51 3.65
CA ASN A 38 7.61 -0.94 4.75
C ASN A 38 8.01 -2.31 5.27
N VAL A 39 8.01 -2.46 6.58
CA VAL A 39 8.17 -3.74 7.26
C VAL A 39 6.97 -4.00 8.15
N LEU A 40 6.28 -5.11 7.92
CA LEU A 40 5.22 -5.58 8.78
C LEU A 40 5.78 -6.52 9.86
N TYR A 41 5.33 -6.33 11.08
CA TYR A 41 5.72 -7.12 12.24
C TYR A 41 4.53 -7.92 12.77
N ASP A 42 4.80 -9.15 13.24
CA ASP A 42 3.81 -10.00 13.90
C ASP A 42 4.49 -10.96 14.85
N SER A 43 3.72 -11.56 15.75
CA SER A 43 4.18 -12.68 16.56
C SER A 43 4.42 -13.93 15.69
N PRO A 44 5.22 -14.92 16.16
CA PRO A 44 5.49 -16.15 15.41
C PRO A 44 4.23 -16.91 15.00
N ASP A 45 3.19 -16.88 15.84
CA ASP A 45 1.87 -17.47 15.60
C ASP A 45 0.88 -16.58 14.86
N ARG A 46 1.36 -15.44 14.33
CA ARG A 46 0.59 -14.51 13.47
C ARG A 46 -0.65 -13.93 14.12
N GLN A 47 -0.60 -13.58 15.40
CA GLN A 47 -1.75 -13.08 16.16
C GLN A 47 -2.34 -11.76 15.61
N LEU A 48 -1.50 -10.84 15.14
CA LEU A 48 -2.02 -9.59 14.54
C LEU A 48 -2.77 -9.88 13.24
N ARG A 49 -2.22 -10.73 12.38
CA ARG A 49 -2.88 -11.16 11.14
C ARG A 49 -4.22 -11.85 11.41
N LEU A 50 -4.28 -12.77 12.39
CA LEU A 50 -5.51 -13.46 12.79
C LEU A 50 -6.60 -12.47 13.26
N ARG A 51 -6.20 -11.40 13.95
CA ARG A 51 -7.08 -10.32 14.39
C ARG A 51 -7.32 -9.24 13.33
N ARG A 52 -6.82 -9.44 12.09
CA ARG A 52 -6.89 -8.47 10.99
C ARG A 52 -6.26 -7.12 11.35
N GLN A 53 -5.20 -7.16 12.14
CA GLN A 53 -4.39 -6.01 12.55
C GLN A 53 -3.07 -5.98 11.79
N ILE A 54 -2.47 -4.81 11.69
CA ILE A 54 -1.17 -4.57 11.09
C ILE A 54 -0.36 -3.74 12.07
N LEU A 55 0.88 -4.16 12.33
CA LEU A 55 1.92 -3.36 12.96
C LEU A 55 3.00 -3.13 11.90
N ARG A 56 3.27 -1.87 11.55
CA ARG A 56 4.15 -1.49 10.45
C ARG A 56 5.15 -0.43 10.89
N LEU A 57 6.41 -0.62 10.51
CA LEU A 57 7.38 0.46 10.39
C LEU A 57 7.49 0.87 8.92
N ARG A 58 7.44 2.18 8.67
CA ARG A 58 7.51 2.78 7.33
C ARG A 58 8.64 3.78 7.27
N HIS A 59 9.53 3.61 6.30
CA HIS A 59 10.42 4.66 5.84
C HIS A 59 9.81 5.32 4.60
N TYR A 60 9.60 6.63 4.65
CA TYR A 60 9.07 7.43 3.55
C TYR A 60 9.96 8.64 3.35
N GLY A 61 10.85 8.58 2.36
CA GLY A 61 11.99 9.48 2.29
C GLY A 61 12.84 9.38 3.55
N GLU A 62 13.08 10.49 4.22
CA GLU A 62 13.84 10.54 5.47
C GLU A 62 13.00 10.31 6.74
N ARG A 63 11.69 10.20 6.58
CA ARG A 63 10.77 10.09 7.71
C ARG A 63 10.50 8.62 8.03
N CYS A 64 10.60 8.28 9.33
CA CYS A 64 10.12 7.01 9.83
C CYS A 64 8.82 7.17 10.62
N THR A 65 7.89 6.22 10.42
CA THR A 65 6.63 6.15 11.19
C THR A 65 6.34 4.72 11.63
N VAL A 66 5.74 4.60 12.82
CA VAL A 66 5.10 3.37 13.27
C VAL A 66 3.60 3.52 13.10
N THR A 67 2.96 2.51 12.49
CA THR A 67 1.51 2.49 12.29
C THR A 67 0.94 1.20 12.83
N HIS A 68 -0.13 1.31 13.62
CA HIS A 68 -1.01 0.20 13.95
C HIS A 68 -2.35 0.41 13.25
N LYS A 69 -2.75 -0.57 12.41
CA LYS A 69 -4.05 -0.57 11.71
C LYS A 69 -4.92 -1.69 12.24
N ARG A 70 -6.20 -1.42 12.46
CA ARG A 70 -7.22 -2.43 12.81
C ARG A 70 -8.51 -2.19 12.04
N GLN A 71 -9.40 -3.18 12.02
CA GLN A 71 -10.74 -2.95 11.50
C GLN A 71 -11.49 -1.96 12.39
N ALA A 72 -12.42 -1.19 11.80
CA ALA A 72 -13.37 -0.43 12.55
C ALA A 72 -14.31 -1.39 13.32
N ASP A 73 -14.71 -0.99 14.52
CA ASP A 73 -15.52 -1.84 15.41
C ASP A 73 -16.97 -1.96 14.92
N ASP A 74 -17.43 -1.02 14.10
CA ASP A 74 -18.79 -0.98 13.57
C ASP A 74 -18.87 -1.82 12.29
N GLY A 75 -19.53 -2.98 12.38
CA GLY A 75 -19.73 -3.91 11.28
C GLY A 75 -20.60 -3.40 10.11
N ASP A 76 -21.02 -2.13 10.13
CA ASP A 76 -21.86 -1.45 9.15
C ASP A 76 -21.09 -0.52 8.19
N GLY A 77 -19.77 -0.65 8.10
CA GLY A 77 -19.00 0.10 7.11
C GLY A 77 -19.47 -0.20 5.70
N ASP A 78 -19.54 0.82 4.84
CA ASP A 78 -19.86 0.65 3.42
C ASP A 78 -18.82 -0.27 2.77
N LEU A 79 -19.24 -1.47 2.39
CA LEU A 79 -18.38 -2.51 1.81
C LEU A 79 -17.74 -2.12 0.47
N ARG A 80 -18.13 -0.98 -0.10
CA ARG A 80 -17.52 -0.43 -1.32
C ARG A 80 -16.13 0.16 -1.08
N TYR A 81 -15.81 0.45 0.18
CA TYR A 81 -14.53 1.05 0.59
C TYR A 81 -13.84 0.20 1.63
N LYS A 82 -12.54 0.35 1.71
CA LYS A 82 -11.75 -0.20 2.80
C LYS A 82 -11.65 0.84 3.92
N THR A 83 -12.23 0.54 5.07
CA THR A 83 -12.18 1.38 6.27
C THR A 83 -11.28 0.75 7.32
N ARG A 84 -10.32 1.52 7.86
CA ARG A 84 -9.41 1.13 8.91
C ARG A 84 -9.30 2.20 9.97
N ILE A 85 -9.10 1.77 11.20
CA ILE A 85 -8.68 2.67 12.29
C ILE A 85 -7.17 2.61 12.35
N GLU A 86 -6.54 3.75 12.10
CA GLU A 86 -5.09 3.89 12.16
C GLU A 86 -4.66 4.67 13.40
N THR A 87 -3.60 4.19 14.03
CA THR A 87 -2.84 4.92 15.03
C THR A 87 -1.43 5.03 14.52
N GLU A 88 -0.98 6.25 14.22
CA GLU A 88 0.33 6.51 13.66
C GLU A 88 1.12 7.51 14.52
N SER A 89 2.42 7.29 14.61
CA SER A 89 3.37 8.20 15.24
C SER A 89 4.68 8.25 14.46
N VAL A 90 5.29 9.42 14.44
CA VAL A 90 6.66 9.59 13.93
C VAL A 90 7.63 8.95 14.91
N VAL A 91 8.65 8.31 14.36
CA VAL A 91 9.71 7.63 15.11
C VAL A 91 11.03 8.28 14.76
N GLU A 92 11.78 8.69 15.76
CA GLU A 92 13.09 9.32 15.58
C GLU A 92 14.16 8.30 15.20
N ASP A 93 14.11 7.11 15.83
CA ASP A 93 15.03 6.01 15.57
C ASP A 93 14.24 4.73 15.25
N CYS A 94 14.12 4.44 13.96
CA CYS A 94 13.38 3.30 13.45
C CYS A 94 14.03 1.96 13.78
N ASP A 95 15.37 1.92 13.76
CA ASP A 95 16.13 0.69 14.02
C ASP A 95 16.02 0.29 15.48
N ALA A 96 16.11 1.26 16.39
CA ALA A 96 15.88 1.02 17.80
C ALA A 96 14.45 0.51 18.07
N LEU A 97 13.44 1.07 17.42
CA LEU A 97 12.06 0.60 17.58
C LEU A 97 11.86 -0.80 16.98
N ALA A 98 12.50 -1.10 15.84
CA ALA A 98 12.49 -2.45 15.26
C ALA A 98 13.07 -3.48 16.23
N GLU A 99 14.19 -3.16 16.88
CA GLU A 99 14.81 -4.02 17.90
C GLU A 99 13.89 -4.20 19.11
N ILE A 100 13.23 -3.13 19.58
CA ILE A 100 12.23 -3.23 20.66
C ILE A 100 11.12 -4.21 20.27
N PHE A 101 10.60 -4.17 19.04
CA PHE A 101 9.58 -5.11 18.58
C PHE A 101 10.06 -6.55 18.65
N VAL A 102 11.31 -6.81 18.21
CA VAL A 102 11.91 -8.15 18.30
C VAL A 102 12.02 -8.62 19.75
N GLN A 103 12.49 -7.77 20.67
CA GLN A 103 12.57 -8.08 22.10
C GLN A 103 11.20 -8.34 22.75
N LEU A 104 10.13 -7.72 22.21
CA LEU A 104 8.75 -7.97 22.62
C LEU A 104 8.12 -9.19 21.95
N GLY A 105 8.85 -9.92 21.10
CA GLY A 105 8.39 -11.12 20.42
C GLY A 105 7.68 -10.87 19.06
N TYR A 106 7.78 -9.67 18.50
CA TYR A 106 7.27 -9.35 17.17
C TYR A 106 8.41 -9.31 16.15
N GLY A 107 8.46 -10.30 15.26
CA GLY A 107 9.46 -10.34 14.19
C GLY A 107 8.94 -9.73 12.87
N PRO A 108 9.86 -9.38 11.93
CA PRO A 108 9.48 -8.98 10.59
C PRO A 108 8.87 -10.16 9.84
N VAL A 109 7.73 -9.95 9.18
CA VAL A 109 6.95 -11.00 8.55
C VAL A 109 6.64 -10.78 7.10
N PHE A 110 6.79 -9.55 6.62
CA PHE A 110 6.61 -9.17 5.23
C PHE A 110 7.22 -7.77 4.99
N ARG A 111 7.92 -7.61 3.88
CA ARG A 111 8.46 -6.33 3.42
C ARG A 111 7.82 -5.97 2.09
N TYR A 112 7.55 -4.68 1.88
CA TYR A 112 7.12 -4.19 0.58
C TYR A 112 7.63 -2.78 0.33
N GLU A 113 7.88 -2.50 -0.93
CA GLU A 113 8.43 -1.24 -1.41
C GLU A 113 7.57 -0.69 -2.54
N LYS A 114 7.59 0.61 -2.67
CA LYS A 114 6.95 1.35 -3.76
C LYS A 114 7.56 2.72 -3.90
N PHE A 115 7.32 3.36 -5.03
CA PHE A 115 7.43 4.80 -5.14
C PHE A 115 6.03 5.40 -5.05
N ARG A 116 5.83 6.37 -4.17
CA ARG A 116 4.55 7.04 -3.94
C ARG A 116 4.61 8.50 -4.39
N THR A 117 3.55 8.94 -5.09
CA THR A 117 3.28 10.35 -5.40
C THR A 117 1.90 10.67 -4.87
N GLU A 118 1.72 11.85 -4.27
CA GLU A 118 0.44 12.23 -3.65
C GLU A 118 -0.03 13.59 -4.16
N TRP A 119 -1.33 13.69 -4.46
CA TRP A 119 -2.02 14.93 -4.80
C TRP A 119 -3.22 15.12 -3.88
N GLY A 120 -3.49 16.37 -3.53
CA GLY A 120 -4.65 16.77 -2.74
C GLY A 120 -5.67 17.54 -3.56
N LEU A 121 -6.95 17.33 -3.27
CA LEU A 121 -8.07 18.13 -3.77
C LEU A 121 -9.18 18.13 -2.72
N ASP A 122 -9.59 19.30 -2.27
CA ASP A 122 -10.61 19.48 -1.22
C ASP A 122 -10.25 18.66 0.04
N GLU A 123 -11.15 17.76 0.48
CA GLU A 123 -10.96 16.90 1.66
C GLU A 123 -10.33 15.54 1.38
N GLY A 124 -9.86 15.29 0.16
CA GLY A 124 -9.33 13.98 -0.22
C GLY A 124 -7.99 14.02 -0.94
N HIS A 125 -7.44 12.83 -1.12
CA HIS A 125 -6.15 12.62 -1.75
C HIS A 125 -6.26 11.60 -2.89
N LEU A 126 -5.50 11.85 -3.96
CA LEU A 126 -5.16 10.86 -4.97
C LEU A 126 -3.72 10.44 -4.75
N VAL A 127 -3.50 9.16 -4.55
CA VAL A 127 -2.18 8.57 -4.35
C VAL A 127 -1.85 7.68 -5.53
N LEU A 128 -0.64 7.76 -6.06
CA LEU A 128 -0.11 6.87 -7.09
C LEU A 128 1.03 6.06 -6.49
N ASP A 129 0.91 4.74 -6.53
CA ASP A 129 1.88 3.78 -6.03
C ASP A 129 2.45 2.93 -7.16
N GLU A 130 3.73 3.14 -7.47
CA GLU A 130 4.50 2.32 -8.40
C GLU A 130 5.19 1.21 -7.62
N THR A 131 4.73 -0.04 -7.76
CA THR A 131 5.27 -1.20 -7.05
C THR A 131 6.02 -2.14 -8.00
N PRO A 132 6.82 -3.09 -7.50
CA PRO A 132 7.52 -4.06 -8.35
C PRO A 132 6.60 -4.91 -9.25
N ILE A 133 5.32 -5.04 -8.90
CA ILE A 133 4.37 -5.92 -9.61
C ILE A 133 3.26 -5.15 -10.35
N GLY A 134 3.37 -3.84 -10.44
CA GLY A 134 2.42 -2.99 -11.18
C GLY A 134 2.17 -1.65 -10.51
N VAL A 135 1.27 -0.88 -11.11
CA VAL A 135 0.95 0.47 -10.66
C VAL A 135 -0.51 0.54 -10.23
N TRP A 136 -0.73 1.13 -9.08
CA TRP A 136 -2.06 1.37 -8.51
C TRP A 136 -2.20 2.83 -8.11
N ALA A 137 -3.45 3.28 -8.06
CA ALA A 137 -3.78 4.52 -7.38
C ALA A 137 -4.81 4.26 -6.28
N GLU A 138 -4.82 5.13 -5.29
CA GLU A 138 -5.76 5.13 -4.16
C GLU A 138 -6.46 6.48 -4.13
N LEU A 139 -7.78 6.47 -3.95
CA LEU A 139 -8.55 7.64 -3.53
C LEU A 139 -8.81 7.49 -2.04
N GLU A 140 -8.33 8.44 -1.26
CA GLU A 140 -8.45 8.49 0.20
C GLU A 140 -9.27 9.72 0.59
N GLY A 141 -10.38 9.53 1.32
CA GLY A 141 -11.25 10.64 1.72
C GLY A 141 -12.66 10.21 2.09
N PRO A 142 -13.60 11.16 2.25
CA PRO A 142 -14.99 10.86 2.48
C PRO A 142 -15.62 10.04 1.34
N PRO A 143 -16.53 9.08 1.63
CA PRO A 143 -17.16 8.23 0.61
C PRO A 143 -17.75 8.98 -0.58
N ALA A 144 -18.47 10.07 -0.33
CA ALA A 144 -19.10 10.88 -1.38
C ALA A 144 -18.06 11.57 -2.28
N TRP A 145 -16.91 11.98 -1.72
CA TRP A 145 -15.80 12.53 -2.49
C TRP A 145 -15.15 11.44 -3.35
N ILE A 146 -14.90 10.26 -2.77
CA ILE A 146 -14.33 9.11 -3.53
C ILE A 146 -15.23 8.76 -4.72
N ASP A 147 -16.55 8.61 -4.51
CA ASP A 147 -17.51 8.32 -5.59
C ASP A 147 -17.44 9.38 -6.70
N THR A 148 -17.43 10.65 -6.32
CA THR A 148 -17.33 11.78 -7.28
C THR A 148 -16.02 11.72 -8.07
N MET A 149 -14.90 11.41 -7.44
CA MET A 149 -13.60 11.34 -8.12
C MET A 149 -13.51 10.11 -9.03
N LEU A 150 -14.07 8.97 -8.64
CA LEU A 150 -14.15 7.78 -9.50
C LEU A 150 -14.90 8.07 -10.81
N GLU A 151 -15.99 8.84 -10.74
CA GLU A 151 -16.76 9.26 -11.92
C GLU A 151 -15.96 10.24 -12.78
N LYS A 152 -15.40 11.31 -12.18
CA LYS A 152 -14.65 12.34 -12.90
C LYS A 152 -13.37 11.81 -13.55
N LEU A 153 -12.68 10.87 -12.89
CA LEU A 153 -11.49 10.20 -13.43
C LEU A 153 -11.84 9.04 -14.37
N CYS A 154 -13.14 8.76 -14.58
CA CYS A 154 -13.65 7.68 -15.44
C CYS A 154 -13.05 6.30 -15.06
N ILE A 155 -12.94 6.00 -13.76
CA ILE A 155 -12.36 4.74 -13.27
C ILE A 155 -13.40 3.62 -13.38
N ALA A 156 -13.19 2.70 -14.32
CA ALA A 156 -14.07 1.57 -14.56
C ALA A 156 -14.16 0.63 -13.33
N PRO A 157 -15.33 0.06 -13.02
CA PRO A 157 -15.52 -0.79 -11.83
C PRO A 157 -14.56 -1.99 -11.76
N GLU A 158 -14.24 -2.60 -12.89
CA GLU A 158 -13.34 -3.76 -13.01
C GLU A 158 -11.87 -3.46 -12.64
N LEU A 159 -11.47 -2.19 -12.66
CA LEU A 159 -10.13 -1.77 -12.22
C LEU A 159 -10.03 -1.62 -10.71
N ARG A 160 -11.17 -1.55 -10.01
CA ARG A 160 -11.24 -1.23 -8.58
C ARG A 160 -10.97 -2.46 -7.73
N THR A 161 -10.29 -2.27 -6.61
CA THR A 161 -10.01 -3.33 -5.64
C THR A 161 -9.91 -2.79 -4.21
N LEU A 162 -10.28 -3.63 -3.24
CA LEU A 162 -10.09 -3.37 -1.81
C LEU A 162 -8.90 -4.16 -1.25
N GLU A 163 -8.14 -4.83 -2.11
CA GLU A 163 -7.02 -5.66 -1.70
C GLU A 163 -5.84 -4.82 -1.20
N SER A 164 -5.20 -5.31 -0.15
CA SER A 164 -3.93 -4.77 0.31
C SER A 164 -2.79 -5.19 -0.63
N TYR A 165 -1.65 -4.47 -0.61
CA TYR A 165 -0.46 -4.86 -1.38
C TYR A 165 0.01 -6.29 -1.06
N GLY A 166 -0.11 -6.74 0.18
CA GLY A 166 0.17 -8.12 0.53
C GLY A 166 -0.75 -9.14 -0.16
N LYS A 167 -2.05 -8.83 -0.35
CA LYS A 167 -2.96 -9.70 -1.11
C LYS A 167 -2.70 -9.65 -2.61
N LEU A 168 -2.45 -8.46 -3.16
CA LEU A 168 -2.06 -8.28 -4.56
C LEU A 168 -0.78 -9.07 -4.88
N PHE A 169 0.20 -9.04 -3.98
CA PHE A 169 1.43 -9.82 -4.10
C PHE A 169 1.18 -11.33 -4.07
N LEU A 170 0.36 -11.83 -3.16
CA LEU A 170 0.03 -13.26 -3.10
C LEU A 170 -0.65 -13.74 -4.39
N ARG A 171 -1.61 -12.96 -4.93
CA ARG A 171 -2.25 -13.26 -6.20
C ARG A 171 -1.24 -13.26 -7.35
N TRP A 172 -0.39 -12.25 -7.43
CA TRP A 172 0.67 -12.17 -8.44
C TRP A 172 1.63 -13.38 -8.35
N LYS A 173 1.98 -13.84 -7.13
CA LYS A 173 2.78 -15.07 -6.95
C LYS A 173 2.06 -16.31 -7.49
N GLU A 174 0.77 -16.45 -7.24
CA GLU A 174 -0.04 -17.56 -7.76
C GLU A 174 -0.09 -17.56 -9.30
N GLU A 175 -0.23 -16.39 -9.91
CA GLU A 175 -0.29 -16.22 -11.37
C GLU A 175 1.06 -16.45 -12.06
N THR A 176 2.16 -16.05 -11.43
CA THR A 176 3.50 -16.09 -12.03
C THR A 176 4.36 -17.27 -11.59
N GLY A 177 4.00 -17.93 -10.49
CA GLY A 177 4.82 -18.97 -9.87
C GLY A 177 6.09 -18.42 -9.19
N SER A 178 6.19 -17.12 -8.94
CA SER A 178 7.37 -16.48 -8.36
C SER A 178 7.68 -17.02 -6.96
N PRO A 179 8.96 -17.36 -6.65
CA PRO A 179 9.37 -17.80 -5.32
C PRO A 179 9.55 -16.64 -4.33
N ALA A 180 9.42 -15.39 -4.73
CA ALA A 180 9.67 -14.21 -3.89
C ALA A 180 8.87 -14.27 -2.57
N ASP A 181 9.49 -13.90 -1.46
CA ASP A 181 8.86 -13.82 -0.14
C ASP A 181 8.39 -12.41 0.21
N ASN A 182 9.01 -11.40 -0.40
CA ASN A 182 8.72 -9.99 -0.19
C ASN A 182 8.43 -9.27 -1.50
N LEU A 183 7.66 -8.18 -1.41
CA LEU A 183 7.33 -7.30 -2.52
C LEU A 183 8.35 -6.14 -2.58
N THR A 184 9.62 -6.45 -2.77
CA THR A 184 10.70 -5.47 -2.92
C THR A 184 11.20 -5.43 -4.36
N PHE A 185 11.73 -4.29 -4.80
CA PHE A 185 12.23 -4.15 -6.19
C PHE A 185 13.35 -5.13 -6.47
N ASP A 186 14.30 -5.26 -5.54
CA ASP A 186 15.45 -6.14 -5.72
C ASP A 186 15.05 -7.61 -5.79
N GLU A 187 14.17 -8.08 -4.89
CA GLU A 187 13.77 -9.49 -4.82
C GLU A 187 12.95 -9.90 -6.05
N ILE A 188 12.02 -9.05 -6.49
CA ILE A 188 11.19 -9.33 -7.69
C ILE A 188 12.06 -9.34 -8.95
N THR A 189 13.01 -8.40 -9.09
CA THR A 189 13.93 -8.35 -10.23
C THR A 189 14.82 -9.60 -10.27
N ALA A 190 15.42 -9.98 -9.15
CA ALA A 190 16.26 -11.18 -9.04
C ALA A 190 15.49 -12.46 -9.39
N CYS A 191 14.23 -12.60 -8.94
CA CYS A 191 13.39 -13.74 -9.29
C CYS A 191 13.03 -13.79 -10.78
N ALA A 192 12.79 -12.65 -11.42
CA ALA A 192 12.50 -12.55 -12.84
C ALA A 192 13.72 -12.94 -13.69
N GLU A 193 14.92 -12.48 -13.32
CA GLU A 193 16.19 -12.84 -13.98
C GLU A 193 16.51 -14.34 -13.85
N ALA A 194 16.33 -14.92 -12.66
CA ALA A 194 16.52 -16.34 -12.43
C ALA A 194 15.54 -17.20 -13.25
N GLY A 195 14.28 -16.79 -13.36
CA GLY A 195 13.27 -17.46 -14.19
C GLY A 195 13.59 -17.39 -15.69
N ALA A 196 14.12 -16.26 -16.18
CA ALA A 196 14.55 -16.10 -17.56
C ALA A 196 15.74 -17.01 -17.93
N LEU A 197 16.68 -17.22 -17.00
CA LEU A 197 17.83 -18.12 -17.18
C LEU A 197 17.41 -19.60 -17.29
N VAL A 198 16.37 -20.02 -16.57
CA VAL A 198 15.84 -21.39 -16.63
C VAL A 198 15.12 -21.65 -17.98
N THR A 199 14.47 -20.65 -18.56
CA THR A 199 13.75 -20.79 -19.83
C THR A 199 14.69 -20.88 -21.04
N VAL A 200 15.92 -20.39 -20.94
CA VAL A 200 16.94 -20.45 -22.04
C VAL A 200 17.75 -21.77 -22.03
N ALA A 201 17.65 -22.56 -20.95
CA ALA A 201 18.40 -23.80 -20.76
C ALA A 201 17.62 -25.08 -21.18
N LEU A 202 16.44 -24.96 -21.78
CA LEU A 202 15.64 -26.04 -22.37
C LEU A 202 15.53 -25.87 -23.87
#